data_2a4a73dcdf8289e5dcc23072b28f9769
#
_entry.id   2a4a73dcdf8289e5dcc23072b28f9769
#
_cell.length_a   1.000
_cell.length_b   1.000
_cell.length_c   1.000
_cell.angle_alpha   90.00
_cell.angle_beta   90.00
_cell.angle_gamma   90.00
#
_symmetry.space_group_name_H-M   'P 1'
#
loop_
_entity.id
_entity.type
_entity.pdbx_description
1 polymer ?
#
loop_
_entity_poly.entity_id
_entity_poly.type
_entity_poly.pdbx_seq_one_letter_code
_entity_poly.pdbx_strand_id
1 'polypeptide(L)'
;MPREAGPEPDATADALFDSVAQEYAAPLARLARAHEADPALQQDLLQEIYIALWRSLSAFQNRCSLRTWVYRVAHNVAATHVLRAKRRRTSQLVSLDDVEIADESTDFGADIDETRALARVSELIQKLKPIDRQVIILHLEGLSSDDIAEIAGLSFSNVAIKIHRIKLLLTRAFGSERRAREKP
;
A
#
# COMPACT_ATOMS: atom_id res chain seq x y z
N MET A 1 43.22 17.81 6.99
CA MET A 1 42.24 16.75 7.35
C MET A 1 41.61 16.26 6.09
N PRO A 2 41.94 15.03 5.59
CA PRO A 2 41.25 14.45 4.44
C PRO A 2 39.85 14.08 4.88
N ARG A 3 38.82 14.45 4.06
CA ARG A 3 37.47 14.00 4.18
C ARG A 3 37.49 12.48 3.91
N GLU A 4 37.05 11.70 4.89
CA GLU A 4 36.78 10.27 4.68
C GLU A 4 35.77 10.17 3.55
N ALA A 5 36.18 9.53 2.43
CA ALA A 5 35.29 9.12 1.38
C ALA A 5 34.34 8.12 2.02
N GLY A 6 33.03 8.41 1.97
CA GLY A 6 32.01 7.43 2.32
C GLY A 6 32.19 6.16 1.48
N PRO A 7 31.66 5.00 1.91
CA PRO A 7 31.82 3.76 1.18
C PRO A 7 31.40 3.96 -0.26
N GLU A 8 32.25 3.57 -1.20
CA GLU A 8 31.94 3.58 -2.63
C GLU A 8 30.63 2.80 -2.86
N PRO A 9 29.74 3.30 -3.73
CA PRO A 9 28.51 2.58 -4.05
C PRO A 9 28.88 1.19 -4.55
N ASP A 10 28.32 0.16 -3.92
CA ASP A 10 28.48 -1.21 -4.35
C ASP A 10 27.78 -1.35 -5.71
N ALA A 11 28.52 -1.38 -6.80
CA ALA A 11 28.00 -1.45 -8.17
C ALA A 11 27.00 -2.60 -8.36
N THR A 12 27.10 -3.65 -7.54
CA THR A 12 26.18 -4.78 -7.50
C THR A 12 24.84 -4.38 -6.87
N ALA A 13 24.86 -3.58 -5.79
CA ALA A 13 23.66 -3.10 -5.12
C ALA A 13 22.90 -2.07 -5.97
N ASP A 14 23.59 -1.20 -6.67
CA ASP A 14 22.98 -0.23 -7.58
C ASP A 14 22.33 -0.92 -8.78
N ALA A 15 22.99 -1.89 -9.41
CA ALA A 15 22.40 -2.69 -10.49
C ALA A 15 21.17 -3.49 -10.02
N LEU A 16 21.21 -4.03 -8.81
CA LEU A 16 20.06 -4.71 -8.21
C LEU A 16 18.91 -3.73 -7.94
N PHE A 17 19.22 -2.51 -7.46
CA PHE A 17 18.22 -1.47 -7.27
C PHE A 17 17.55 -1.05 -8.59
N ASP A 18 18.32 -0.85 -9.67
CA ASP A 18 17.77 -0.51 -10.97
C ASP A 18 16.80 -1.58 -11.49
N SER A 19 17.17 -2.85 -11.33
CA SER A 19 16.31 -3.98 -11.67
C SER A 19 15.01 -3.97 -10.84
N VAL A 20 15.11 -3.78 -9.53
CA VAL A 20 13.96 -3.69 -8.62
C VAL A 20 13.09 -2.47 -8.97
N ALA A 21 13.69 -1.32 -9.21
CA ALA A 21 12.94 -0.11 -9.55
C ALA A 21 12.15 -0.27 -10.85
N GLN A 22 12.70 -0.97 -11.83
CA GLN A 22 12.02 -1.26 -13.09
C GLN A 22 10.92 -2.31 -12.92
N GLU A 23 11.22 -3.46 -12.31
CA GLU A 23 10.28 -4.58 -12.16
C GLU A 23 9.09 -4.25 -11.27
N TYR A 24 9.34 -3.52 -10.15
CA TYR A 24 8.33 -3.24 -9.14
C TYR A 24 7.70 -1.83 -9.26
N ALA A 25 7.98 -1.06 -10.31
CA ALA A 25 7.43 0.29 -10.48
C ALA A 25 5.90 0.34 -10.36
N ALA A 26 5.20 -0.46 -11.15
CA ALA A 26 3.74 -0.49 -11.14
C ALA A 26 3.14 -1.08 -9.85
N PRO A 27 3.65 -2.20 -9.29
CA PRO A 27 3.26 -2.69 -7.97
C PRO A 27 3.42 -1.67 -6.84
N LEU A 28 4.56 -1.00 -6.75
CA LEU A 28 4.83 -0.01 -5.70
C LEU A 28 3.95 1.24 -5.85
N ALA A 29 3.67 1.66 -7.08
CA ALA A 29 2.71 2.75 -7.33
C ALA A 29 1.28 2.37 -6.91
N ARG A 30 0.84 1.11 -7.12
CA ARG A 30 -0.45 0.62 -6.61
C ARG A 30 -0.49 0.60 -5.08
N LEU A 31 0.61 0.17 -4.44
CA LEU A 31 0.75 0.18 -2.99
C LEU A 31 0.64 1.61 -2.45
N ALA A 32 1.35 2.57 -3.03
CA ALA A 32 1.30 3.97 -2.60
C ALA A 32 -0.13 4.53 -2.70
N ARG A 33 -0.82 4.33 -3.83
CA ARG A 33 -2.23 4.74 -4.01
C ARG A 33 -3.19 4.09 -3.01
N ALA A 34 -2.95 2.86 -2.63
CA ALA A 34 -3.80 2.19 -1.64
C ALA A 34 -3.59 2.74 -0.22
N HIS A 35 -2.42 3.29 0.09
CA HIS A 35 -2.12 3.85 1.41
C HIS A 35 -2.41 5.34 1.53
N GLU A 36 -2.37 6.08 0.42
CA GLU A 36 -2.56 7.54 0.41
C GLU A 36 -3.55 7.94 -0.70
N ALA A 37 -4.48 8.83 -0.37
CA ALA A 37 -5.49 9.32 -1.30
C ALA A 37 -4.99 10.52 -2.12
N ASP A 38 -4.18 11.39 -1.52
CA ASP A 38 -3.64 12.58 -2.16
C ASP A 38 -2.53 12.21 -3.15
N PRO A 39 -2.64 12.58 -4.46
CA PRO A 39 -1.65 12.26 -5.48
C PRO A 39 -0.25 12.79 -5.17
N ALA A 40 -0.12 13.97 -4.55
CA ALA A 40 1.17 14.52 -4.18
C ALA A 40 1.82 13.69 -3.07
N LEU A 41 1.05 13.33 -2.04
CA LEU A 41 1.53 12.48 -0.95
C LEU A 41 1.78 11.03 -1.40
N GLN A 42 1.09 10.54 -2.46
CA GLN A 42 1.41 9.26 -3.09
C GLN A 42 2.81 9.27 -3.68
N GLN A 43 3.19 10.37 -4.37
CA GLN A 43 4.53 10.51 -4.95
C GLN A 43 5.59 10.59 -3.86
N ASP A 44 5.34 11.34 -2.79
CA ASP A 44 6.24 11.41 -1.64
C ASP A 44 6.45 10.03 -1.00
N LEU A 45 5.36 9.29 -0.76
CA LEU A 45 5.42 7.93 -0.24
C LEU A 45 6.21 6.99 -1.16
N LEU A 46 5.97 7.06 -2.47
CA LEU A 46 6.70 6.25 -3.44
C LEU A 46 8.19 6.58 -3.44
N GLN A 47 8.56 7.84 -3.36
CA GLN A 47 9.94 8.28 -3.22
C GLN A 47 10.58 7.77 -1.92
N GLU A 48 9.87 7.87 -0.78
CA GLU A 48 10.35 7.31 0.49
C GLU A 48 10.60 5.79 0.39
N ILE A 49 9.73 5.07 -0.33
CA ILE A 49 9.89 3.63 -0.58
C ILE A 49 11.16 3.35 -1.39
N TYR A 50 11.38 4.07 -2.50
CA TYR A 50 12.58 3.88 -3.33
C TYR A 50 13.87 4.19 -2.56
N ILE A 51 13.89 5.25 -1.76
CA ILE A 51 15.04 5.58 -0.91
C ILE A 51 15.31 4.46 0.10
N ALA A 52 14.25 3.91 0.72
CA ALA A 52 14.40 2.82 1.68
C ALA A 52 14.88 1.53 1.01
N LEU A 53 14.38 1.22 -0.19
CA LEU A 53 14.85 0.07 -0.98
C LEU A 53 16.32 0.22 -1.33
N TRP A 54 16.72 1.35 -1.91
CA TRP A 54 18.10 1.62 -2.27
C TRP A 54 19.05 1.42 -1.08
N ARG A 55 18.69 1.98 0.10
CA ARG A 55 19.49 1.83 1.33
C ARG A 55 19.52 0.41 1.87
N SER A 56 18.48 -0.39 1.65
CA SER A 56 18.35 -1.71 2.26
C SER A 56 18.88 -2.85 1.39
N LEU A 57 19.01 -2.66 0.08
CA LEU A 57 19.42 -3.73 -0.84
C LEU A 57 20.88 -4.14 -0.64
N SER A 58 21.76 -3.25 -0.19
CA SER A 58 23.14 -3.62 0.21
C SER A 58 23.19 -4.61 1.38
N ALA A 59 22.14 -4.62 2.21
CA ALA A 59 22.01 -5.57 3.34
C ALA A 59 21.20 -6.84 2.98
N PHE A 60 20.75 -6.96 1.74
CA PHE A 60 19.97 -8.12 1.29
C PHE A 60 20.85 -9.38 1.19
N GLN A 61 20.58 -10.37 2.02
CA GLN A 61 21.37 -11.59 2.18
C GLN A 61 20.69 -12.85 1.61
N ASN A 62 19.72 -12.71 0.73
CA ASN A 62 18.94 -13.82 0.15
C ASN A 62 18.29 -14.78 1.19
N ARG A 63 18.00 -14.30 2.41
CA ARG A 63 17.30 -15.09 3.44
C ARG A 63 15.81 -15.27 3.15
N CYS A 64 15.26 -14.46 2.25
CA CYS A 64 13.92 -14.57 1.70
C CYS A 64 13.99 -14.22 0.21
N SER A 65 12.89 -14.36 -0.54
CA SER A 65 12.85 -13.94 -1.93
C SER A 65 13.04 -12.41 -2.03
N LEU A 66 13.64 -11.95 -3.14
CA LEU A 66 13.79 -10.51 -3.41
C LEU A 66 12.41 -9.83 -3.38
N ARG A 67 11.40 -10.49 -3.90
CA ARG A 67 10.00 -10.03 -3.87
C ARG A 67 9.50 -9.81 -2.45
N THR A 68 9.67 -10.78 -1.56
CA THR A 68 9.31 -10.66 -0.15
C THR A 68 10.04 -9.50 0.52
N TRP A 69 11.33 -9.33 0.22
CA TRP A 69 12.14 -8.21 0.73
C TRP A 69 11.58 -6.86 0.29
N VAL A 70 11.35 -6.68 -1.01
CA VAL A 70 10.80 -5.43 -1.59
C VAL A 70 9.48 -5.05 -0.93
N TYR A 71 8.54 -5.99 -0.85
CA TYR A 71 7.25 -5.69 -0.22
C TYR A 71 7.35 -5.45 1.28
N ARG A 72 8.24 -6.13 1.99
CA ARG A 72 8.49 -5.87 3.42
C ARG A 72 8.98 -4.44 3.65
N VAL A 73 9.97 -4.00 2.89
CA VAL A 73 10.48 -2.62 2.97
C VAL A 73 9.39 -1.62 2.63
N ALA A 74 8.69 -1.81 1.51
CA ALA A 74 7.63 -0.91 1.06
C ALA A 74 6.49 -0.77 2.08
N HIS A 75 6.03 -1.89 2.65
CA HIS A 75 4.96 -1.86 3.66
C HIS A 75 5.39 -1.23 4.98
N ASN A 76 6.63 -1.43 5.42
CA ASN A 76 7.17 -0.78 6.62
C ASN A 76 7.21 0.74 6.45
N VAL A 77 7.63 1.22 5.28
CA VAL A 77 7.61 2.65 4.94
C VAL A 77 6.18 3.18 4.94
N ALA A 78 5.27 2.51 4.24
CA ALA A 78 3.87 2.91 4.16
C ALA A 78 3.17 2.94 5.52
N ALA A 79 3.41 1.94 6.38
CA ALA A 79 2.89 1.93 7.75
C ALA A 79 3.40 3.14 8.57
N THR A 80 4.68 3.46 8.44
CA THR A 80 5.29 4.61 9.10
C THR A 80 4.71 5.93 8.59
N HIS A 81 4.51 6.04 7.27
CA HIS A 81 3.89 7.21 6.62
C HIS A 81 2.48 7.46 7.17
N VAL A 82 1.63 6.44 7.21
CA VAL A 82 0.26 6.53 7.77
C VAL A 82 0.28 6.95 9.25
N LEU A 83 1.18 6.40 10.06
CA LEU A 83 1.31 6.78 11.46
C LEU A 83 1.73 8.25 11.64
N ARG A 84 2.67 8.74 10.81
CA ARG A 84 3.09 10.14 10.80
C ARG A 84 1.95 11.06 10.41
N ALA A 85 1.19 10.72 9.34
CA ALA A 85 0.03 11.48 8.89
C ALA A 85 -1.05 11.56 9.99
N LYS A 86 -1.33 10.46 10.68
CA LYS A 86 -2.27 10.43 11.82
C LYS A 86 -1.81 11.35 12.96
N ARG A 87 -0.53 11.31 13.32
CA ARG A 87 0.03 12.18 14.37
C ARG A 87 -0.07 13.67 14.00
N ARG A 88 0.21 14.04 12.74
CA ARG A 88 0.06 15.41 12.26
C ARG A 88 -1.40 15.89 12.37
N ARG A 89 -2.36 15.08 11.94
CA ARG A 89 -3.80 15.38 12.10
C ARG A 89 -4.19 15.54 13.56
N THR A 90 -3.73 14.65 14.44
CA THR A 90 -4.03 14.73 15.89
C THR A 90 -3.38 15.95 16.53
N SER A 91 -2.19 16.38 16.12
CA SER A 91 -1.54 17.57 16.63
C SER A 91 -2.15 18.88 16.09
N GLN A 92 -2.83 18.83 14.95
CA GLN A 92 -3.59 19.95 14.38
C GLN A 92 -5.03 20.01 14.94
N LEU A 93 -5.54 18.89 15.47
CA LEU A 93 -6.85 18.79 16.11
C LEU A 93 -6.72 19.02 17.62
N VAL A 94 -6.32 20.22 18.02
CA VAL A 94 -6.77 20.79 19.28
C VAL A 94 -8.19 21.26 19.02
N SER A 95 -9.15 20.49 19.47
CA SER A 95 -10.60 20.79 19.46
C SER A 95 -11.27 20.81 18.08
N LEU A 96 -11.91 19.69 17.76
CA LEU A 96 -13.29 19.67 17.23
C LEU A 96 -13.77 18.21 17.18
N ASP A 97 -14.78 17.92 17.98
CA ASP A 97 -15.61 16.73 17.92
C ASP A 97 -16.29 16.64 16.55
N ASP A 98 -16.54 15.40 16.10
CA ASP A 98 -17.45 15.04 15.00
C ASP A 98 -17.03 15.46 13.58
N VAL A 99 -16.37 14.55 12.87
CA VAL A 99 -16.42 14.54 11.40
C VAL A 99 -17.21 13.32 10.96
N GLU A 100 -18.46 13.54 10.61
CA GLU A 100 -19.29 12.66 9.80
C GLU A 100 -18.60 12.43 8.45
N ILE A 101 -18.58 11.15 8.02
CA ILE A 101 -18.08 10.75 6.71
C ILE A 101 -19.09 11.26 5.67
N ALA A 102 -18.75 12.35 4.99
CA ALA A 102 -19.52 12.84 3.87
C ALA A 102 -19.39 11.87 2.69
N ASP A 103 -20.52 11.41 2.20
CA ASP A 103 -20.68 10.58 1.00
C ASP A 103 -20.73 11.53 -0.22
N GLU A 104 -19.55 11.81 -0.83
CA GLU A 104 -19.50 12.55 -2.08
C GLU A 104 -19.49 11.57 -3.26
N SER A 105 -20.68 11.31 -3.80
CA SER A 105 -20.87 10.63 -5.08
C SER A 105 -20.68 11.61 -6.23
N THR A 106 -19.55 11.54 -6.93
CA THR A 106 -19.34 12.30 -8.17
C THR A 106 -19.73 11.43 -9.37
N ASP A 107 -20.70 11.91 -10.13
CA ASP A 107 -21.27 11.24 -11.31
C ASP A 107 -20.50 11.61 -12.59
N PHE A 108 -19.98 10.62 -13.35
CA PHE A 108 -19.43 10.79 -14.69
C PHE A 108 -19.69 9.55 -15.58
N GLY A 109 -19.98 9.80 -16.85
CA GLY A 109 -20.57 8.92 -17.89
C GLY A 109 -19.88 7.60 -18.31
N ALA A 110 -20.53 6.88 -19.21
CA ALA A 110 -20.61 5.43 -19.43
C ALA A 110 -19.40 4.65 -19.99
N ASP A 111 -18.30 5.27 -20.39
CA ASP A 111 -17.10 4.56 -20.90
C ASP A 111 -16.06 4.27 -19.79
N ILE A 112 -16.51 4.30 -18.58
CA ILE A 112 -15.76 4.52 -17.34
C ILE A 112 -15.95 3.32 -16.38
N ASP A 113 -16.62 2.25 -16.79
CA ASP A 113 -17.09 1.24 -15.82
C ASP A 113 -15.92 0.49 -15.15
N GLU A 114 -14.87 0.14 -15.92
CA GLU A 114 -13.69 -0.56 -15.36
C GLU A 114 -12.81 0.39 -14.52
N THR A 115 -12.56 1.59 -15.00
CA THR A 115 -11.76 2.60 -14.29
C THR A 115 -12.47 3.04 -13.01
N ARG A 116 -13.79 3.21 -13.04
CA ARG A 116 -14.62 3.49 -11.85
C ARG A 116 -14.63 2.33 -10.87
N ALA A 117 -14.76 1.09 -11.36
CA ALA A 117 -14.72 -0.08 -10.50
C ALA A 117 -13.37 -0.18 -9.76
N LEU A 118 -12.25 0.06 -10.46
CA LEU A 118 -10.92 0.08 -9.86
C LEU A 118 -10.75 1.23 -8.85
N ALA A 119 -11.23 2.43 -9.17
CA ALA A 119 -11.21 3.57 -8.25
C ALA A 119 -12.01 3.25 -6.98
N ARG A 120 -13.20 2.65 -7.13
CA ARG A 120 -14.05 2.25 -6.00
C ARG A 120 -13.40 1.16 -5.13
N VAL A 121 -12.75 0.16 -5.74
CA VAL A 121 -11.95 -0.82 -4.99
C VAL A 121 -10.88 -0.11 -4.17
N SER A 122 -10.17 0.84 -4.78
CA SER A 122 -9.11 1.60 -4.09
C SER A 122 -9.66 2.38 -2.91
N GLU A 123 -10.79 3.08 -3.05
CA GLU A 123 -11.46 3.79 -1.95
C GLU A 123 -11.87 2.84 -0.80
N LEU A 124 -12.45 1.68 -1.14
CA LEU A 124 -12.82 0.70 -0.12
C LEU A 124 -11.60 0.15 0.61
N ILE A 125 -10.50 -0.10 -0.11
CA ILE A 125 -9.24 -0.52 0.48
C ILE A 125 -8.68 0.56 1.41
N GLN A 126 -8.77 1.83 1.03
CA GLN A 126 -8.32 2.95 1.86
C GLN A 126 -9.12 3.10 3.17
N LYS A 127 -10.39 2.69 3.19
CA LYS A 127 -11.23 2.66 4.40
C LYS A 127 -10.91 1.51 5.35
N LEU A 128 -10.15 0.50 4.92
CA LEU A 128 -9.75 -0.62 5.78
C LEU A 128 -8.75 -0.17 6.85
N LYS A 129 -8.72 -0.90 7.97
CA LYS A 129 -7.65 -0.76 8.97
C LYS A 129 -6.28 -1.00 8.32
N PRO A 130 -5.22 -0.32 8.75
CA PRO A 130 -3.90 -0.40 8.11
C PRO A 130 -3.40 -1.83 7.87
N ILE A 131 -3.54 -2.71 8.85
CA ILE A 131 -3.11 -4.12 8.73
C ILE A 131 -3.98 -4.92 7.75
N ASP A 132 -5.29 -4.67 7.67
CA ASP A 132 -6.18 -5.35 6.73
C ASP A 132 -5.91 -4.86 5.29
N ARG A 133 -5.62 -3.57 5.14
CA ARG A 133 -5.17 -2.96 3.89
C ARG A 133 -3.87 -3.57 3.40
N GLN A 134 -2.87 -3.71 4.27
CA GLN A 134 -1.62 -4.36 3.95
C GLN A 134 -1.83 -5.79 3.45
N VAL A 135 -2.60 -6.60 4.17
CA VAL A 135 -2.88 -7.99 3.83
C VAL A 135 -3.54 -8.12 2.46
N ILE A 136 -4.56 -7.28 2.17
CA ILE A 136 -5.26 -7.40 0.89
C ILE A 136 -4.42 -6.92 -0.29
N ILE A 137 -3.60 -5.88 -0.13
CA ILE A 137 -2.69 -5.42 -1.19
C ILE A 137 -1.68 -6.52 -1.53
N LEU A 138 -1.02 -7.12 -0.54
CA LEU A 138 -0.08 -8.21 -0.76
C LEU A 138 -0.73 -9.41 -1.45
N HIS A 139 -1.98 -9.75 -1.06
CA HIS A 139 -2.75 -10.80 -1.70
C HIS A 139 -3.09 -10.48 -3.16
N LEU A 140 -3.49 -9.24 -3.47
CA LEU A 140 -3.77 -8.80 -4.85
C LEU A 140 -2.51 -8.76 -5.72
N GLU A 141 -1.36 -8.51 -5.13
CA GLU A 141 -0.05 -8.63 -5.78
C GLU A 141 0.41 -10.09 -5.93
N GLY A 142 -0.40 -11.06 -5.51
CA GLY A 142 -0.15 -12.50 -5.72
C GLY A 142 0.91 -13.10 -4.79
N LEU A 143 1.13 -12.54 -3.59
CA LEU A 143 1.99 -13.18 -2.60
C LEU A 143 1.27 -14.36 -1.95
N SER A 144 2.05 -15.35 -1.53
CA SER A 144 1.53 -16.47 -0.76
C SER A 144 1.09 -16.04 0.65
N SER A 145 0.21 -16.82 1.28
CA SER A 145 -0.21 -16.51 2.65
C SER A 145 0.95 -16.57 3.65
N ASP A 146 1.97 -17.38 3.37
CA ASP A 146 3.18 -17.47 4.20
C ASP A 146 4.03 -16.21 4.06
N ASP A 147 4.27 -15.72 2.83
CA ASP A 147 4.97 -14.46 2.60
C ASP A 147 4.22 -13.28 3.25
N ILE A 148 2.89 -13.25 3.11
CA ILE A 148 2.06 -12.20 3.72
C ILE A 148 2.17 -12.26 5.25
N ALA A 149 2.15 -13.46 5.83
CA ALA A 149 2.30 -13.65 7.27
C ALA A 149 3.66 -13.12 7.76
N GLU A 150 4.73 -13.45 7.04
CA GLU A 150 6.08 -12.97 7.32
C GLU A 150 6.19 -11.45 7.22
N ILE A 151 5.66 -10.85 6.14
CA ILE A 151 5.73 -9.41 5.91
C ILE A 151 4.88 -8.62 6.93
N ALA A 152 3.67 -9.11 7.22
CA ALA A 152 2.70 -8.43 8.08
C ALA A 152 2.88 -8.71 9.57
N GLY A 153 3.77 -9.64 9.94
CA GLY A 153 3.94 -10.06 11.34
C GLY A 153 2.71 -10.78 11.91
N LEU A 154 2.02 -11.57 11.08
CA LEU A 154 0.81 -12.29 11.43
C LEU A 154 1.04 -13.81 11.37
N SER A 155 0.14 -14.60 11.97
CA SER A 155 0.09 -16.03 11.69
C SER A 155 -0.60 -16.32 10.35
N PHE A 156 -0.26 -17.44 9.72
CA PHE A 156 -0.91 -17.93 8.49
C PHE A 156 -2.45 -17.93 8.60
N SER A 157 -2.96 -18.48 9.71
CA SER A 157 -4.40 -18.55 9.97
C SER A 157 -5.05 -17.17 10.03
N ASN A 158 -4.39 -16.19 10.66
CA ASN A 158 -4.87 -14.82 10.72
C ASN A 158 -4.91 -14.17 9.33
N VAL A 159 -3.92 -14.43 8.48
CA VAL A 159 -3.90 -13.95 7.10
C VAL A 159 -5.08 -14.52 6.32
N ALA A 160 -5.30 -15.83 6.37
CA ALA A 160 -6.41 -16.49 5.68
C ALA A 160 -7.79 -15.93 6.09
N ILE A 161 -8.00 -15.79 7.41
CA ILE A 161 -9.24 -15.22 7.96
C ILE A 161 -9.43 -13.76 7.50
N LYS A 162 -8.37 -12.95 7.53
CA LYS A 162 -8.44 -11.55 7.08
C LYS A 162 -8.77 -11.44 5.60
N ILE A 163 -8.10 -12.21 4.74
CA ILE A 163 -8.36 -12.23 3.30
C ILE A 163 -9.83 -12.61 3.03
N HIS A 164 -10.31 -13.68 3.66
CA HIS A 164 -11.69 -14.12 3.51
C HIS A 164 -12.69 -13.03 3.94
N ARG A 165 -12.49 -12.43 5.11
CA ARG A 165 -13.35 -11.36 5.62
C ARG A 165 -13.35 -10.13 4.72
N ILE A 166 -12.19 -9.71 4.22
CA ILE A 166 -12.07 -8.54 3.34
C ILE A 166 -12.77 -8.83 2.00
N LYS A 167 -12.58 -10.03 1.41
CA LYS A 167 -13.29 -10.43 0.19
C LYS A 167 -14.80 -10.37 0.37
N LEU A 168 -15.33 -10.84 1.49
CA LEU A 168 -16.76 -10.73 1.78
C LEU A 168 -17.24 -9.27 1.89
N LEU A 169 -16.46 -8.40 2.53
CA LEU A 169 -16.78 -6.97 2.64
C LEU A 169 -16.82 -6.31 1.25
N LEU A 170 -15.81 -6.55 0.43
CA LEU A 170 -15.74 -6.03 -0.94
C LEU A 170 -16.90 -6.53 -1.79
N THR A 171 -17.18 -7.83 -1.77
CA THR A 171 -18.31 -8.43 -2.52
C THR A 171 -19.66 -7.82 -2.11
N ARG A 172 -19.86 -7.57 -0.82
CA ARG A 172 -21.10 -6.93 -0.32
C ARG A 172 -21.21 -5.49 -0.80
N ALA A 173 -20.12 -4.73 -0.74
CA ALA A 173 -20.10 -3.35 -1.20
C ALA A 173 -20.43 -3.25 -2.70
N PHE A 174 -19.86 -4.11 -3.54
CA PHE A 174 -20.18 -4.15 -4.97
C PHE A 174 -21.59 -4.71 -5.26
N GLY A 175 -22.04 -5.71 -4.50
CA GLY A 175 -23.36 -6.34 -4.70
C GLY A 175 -24.52 -5.43 -4.29
N SER A 176 -24.35 -4.55 -3.32
CA SER A 176 -25.36 -3.57 -2.92
C SER A 176 -25.54 -2.46 -3.97
N GLU A 177 -24.47 -2.01 -4.58
CA GLU A 177 -24.51 -1.00 -5.63
C GLU A 177 -25.17 -1.49 -6.91
N ARG A 178 -24.91 -2.74 -7.31
CA ARG A 178 -25.58 -3.36 -8.46
C ARG A 178 -27.09 -3.42 -8.28
N ARG A 179 -27.57 -3.79 -7.08
CA ARG A 179 -29.00 -3.80 -6.76
C ARG A 179 -29.62 -2.41 -6.68
N ALA A 180 -28.88 -1.39 -6.29
CA ALA A 180 -29.35 -0.01 -6.26
C ALA A 180 -29.54 0.55 -7.68
N ARG A 181 -28.74 0.11 -8.66
CA ARG A 181 -28.84 0.51 -10.08
C ARG A 181 -29.93 -0.25 -10.85
N GLU A 182 -30.33 -1.44 -10.39
CA GLU A 182 -31.37 -2.28 -11.03
C GLU A 182 -32.80 -1.94 -10.51
N LYS A 183 -32.93 -0.97 -9.60
CA LYS A 183 -34.27 -0.50 -9.18
C LYS A 183 -34.72 0.64 -10.10
N PRO A 184 -35.84 0.46 -10.84
CA PRO A 184 -36.42 1.48 -11.74
C PRO A 184 -36.94 2.70 -10.98
#